data_67f83ded7f8a5cd17d9a0c2d543e08d7
#
_entry.id   67f83ded7f8a5cd17d9a0c2d543e08d7
#
_cell.length_a   1.000
_cell.length_b   1.000
_cell.length_c   1.000
_cell.angle_alpha   90.00
_cell.angle_beta   90.00
_cell.angle_gamma   90.00
#
_symmetry.space_group_name_H-M   'P 1'
#
loop_
_entity.id
_entity.type
_entity.pdbx_description
1 polymer ?
#
loop_
_entity_poly.entity_id
_entity_poly.type
_entity_poly.pdbx_seq_one_letter_code
_entity_poly.pdbx_strand_id
1 'polypeptide(L)'
;MQLIDGKQTAATIKAEIKAEVEDIVSKGGKRPHLAAILVGHDGGSETYVRNKVLACEACGFQSTLLRFEDDITEEQLLAEVDKLNNDESVDGFIVQLPLPKHISEQKVIEAIDYKKDVDGFHPINVGRMAIGLPCYISATPNGILELLRRYNIETSGKKCVILGRSNIVGKPMAQLMMQKQYGDSTVTVCHSRSNTLKEECLQADIIIAAIGQPGFLKADMVKEGAVVIDVGTTRVPDATKKSGFRLSGDVDFDNVAPRCSYITPVPGGVGPMTICMLMLNTLAAGKHLYY
;
A
#
# COMPACT_ATOMS: atom_id res chain seq x y z
N MET A 1 -12.27 3.07 22.43
CA MET A 1 -11.48 3.16 21.18
C MET A 1 -10.20 2.35 21.32
N GLN A 2 -9.87 1.55 20.32
CA GLN A 2 -8.60 0.82 20.21
C GLN A 2 -7.80 1.35 19.02
N LEU A 3 -6.50 1.62 19.24
CA LEU A 3 -5.59 1.96 18.16
C LEU A 3 -5.22 0.73 17.35
N ILE A 4 -5.23 0.86 16.02
CA ILE A 4 -4.70 -0.13 15.09
C ILE A 4 -3.23 0.22 14.84
N ASP A 5 -2.32 -0.39 15.57
CA ASP A 5 -0.87 -0.14 15.45
C ASP A 5 -0.29 -0.91 14.26
N GLY A 6 -0.24 -0.23 13.11
CA GLY A 6 0.35 -0.79 11.90
C GLY A 6 1.86 -0.94 11.96
N LYS A 7 2.55 -0.13 12.76
CA LYS A 7 4.00 -0.26 12.96
C LYS A 7 4.35 -1.57 13.67
N GLN A 8 3.64 -1.87 14.76
CA GLN A 8 3.83 -3.13 15.50
C GLN A 8 3.43 -4.34 14.64
N THR A 9 2.28 -4.24 13.95
CA THR A 9 1.80 -5.31 13.04
C THR A 9 2.82 -5.58 11.93
N ALA A 10 3.33 -4.54 11.27
CA ALA A 10 4.36 -4.68 10.24
C ALA A 10 5.67 -5.28 10.77
N ALA A 11 6.06 -4.96 12.00
CA ALA A 11 7.24 -5.56 12.64
C ALA A 11 7.06 -7.08 12.84
N THR A 12 5.89 -7.49 13.33
CA THR A 12 5.54 -8.92 13.51
C THR A 12 5.59 -9.66 12.17
N ILE A 13 4.93 -9.14 11.12
CA ILE A 13 4.89 -9.79 9.81
C ILE A 13 6.30 -9.86 9.18
N LYS A 14 7.12 -8.82 9.31
CA LYS A 14 8.51 -8.87 8.82
C LYS A 14 9.35 -9.94 9.53
N ALA A 15 9.11 -10.17 10.82
CA ALA A 15 9.76 -11.27 11.55
C ALA A 15 9.27 -12.65 11.06
N GLU A 16 7.97 -12.79 10.77
CA GLU A 16 7.40 -13.99 10.16
C GLU A 16 8.03 -14.27 8.78
N ILE A 17 8.13 -13.24 7.92
CA ILE A 17 8.79 -13.33 6.60
C ILE A 17 10.25 -13.74 6.75
N LYS A 18 10.98 -13.12 7.68
CA LYS A 18 12.38 -13.43 7.92
C LYS A 18 12.58 -14.91 8.29
N ALA A 19 11.78 -15.42 9.22
CA ALA A 19 11.84 -16.83 9.62
C ALA A 19 11.59 -17.79 8.43
N GLU A 20 10.62 -17.44 7.56
CA GLU A 20 10.34 -18.22 6.35
C GLU A 20 11.51 -18.18 5.34
N VAL A 21 12.13 -17.01 5.16
CA VAL A 21 13.31 -16.85 4.29
C VAL A 21 14.49 -17.66 4.82
N GLU A 22 14.74 -17.65 6.14
CA GLU A 22 15.78 -18.44 6.77
C GLU A 22 15.54 -19.95 6.56
N ASP A 23 14.30 -20.41 6.65
CA ASP A 23 13.92 -21.79 6.36
C ASP A 23 14.18 -22.16 4.89
N ILE A 24 13.75 -21.30 3.93
CA ILE A 24 14.02 -21.49 2.50
C ILE A 24 15.51 -21.63 2.23
N VAL A 25 16.33 -20.71 2.75
CA VAL A 25 17.78 -20.68 2.52
C VAL A 25 18.46 -21.89 3.19
N SER A 26 18.03 -22.29 4.39
CA SER A 26 18.58 -23.46 5.09
C SER A 26 18.37 -24.76 4.33
N LYS A 27 17.31 -24.83 3.52
CA LYS A 27 16.97 -25.96 2.63
C LYS A 27 17.64 -25.86 1.25
N GLY A 28 18.53 -24.89 1.04
CA GLY A 28 19.24 -24.68 -0.23
C GLY A 28 18.43 -23.90 -1.28
N GLY A 29 17.30 -23.31 -0.89
CA GLY A 29 16.49 -22.47 -1.78
C GLY A 29 17.13 -21.10 -2.00
N LYS A 30 16.72 -20.42 -3.08
CA LYS A 30 17.16 -19.08 -3.45
C LYS A 30 16.58 -18.05 -2.46
N ARG A 31 17.39 -17.08 -2.07
CA ARG A 31 16.97 -15.92 -1.30
C ARG A 31 16.10 -15.00 -2.18
N PRO A 32 14.87 -14.60 -1.74
CA PRO A 32 14.05 -13.68 -2.52
C PRO A 32 14.79 -12.37 -2.85
N HIS A 33 14.63 -11.87 -4.08
CA HIS A 33 15.32 -10.70 -4.59
C HIS A 33 14.35 -9.66 -5.10
N LEU A 34 14.34 -8.49 -4.46
CA LEU A 34 13.60 -7.30 -4.89
C LEU A 34 14.52 -6.31 -5.57
N ALA A 35 14.22 -5.89 -6.80
CA ALA A 35 14.85 -4.74 -7.41
C ALA A 35 13.94 -3.51 -7.34
N ALA A 36 14.53 -2.33 -7.28
CA ALA A 36 13.81 -1.06 -7.30
C ALA A 36 14.49 -0.08 -8.26
N ILE A 37 13.70 0.58 -9.10
CA ILE A 37 14.13 1.69 -9.93
C ILE A 37 13.67 2.99 -9.29
N LEU A 38 14.58 3.96 -9.14
CA LEU A 38 14.31 5.31 -8.70
C LEU A 38 14.78 6.29 -9.76
N VAL A 39 13.90 7.15 -10.24
CA VAL A 39 14.22 8.22 -11.20
C VAL A 39 14.11 9.56 -10.49
N GLY A 40 15.16 10.36 -10.59
CA GLY A 40 15.25 11.70 -10.02
C GLY A 40 15.50 11.72 -8.50
N HIS A 41 15.31 12.92 -7.92
CA HIS A 41 15.71 13.26 -6.55
C HIS A 41 14.53 13.71 -5.67
N ASP A 42 13.30 13.27 -5.94
CA ASP A 42 12.18 13.60 -5.05
C ASP A 42 12.42 13.01 -3.65
N GLY A 43 12.50 13.88 -2.64
CA GLY A 43 12.83 13.49 -1.28
C GLY A 43 11.80 12.56 -0.62
N GLY A 44 10.56 12.54 -1.13
CA GLY A 44 9.54 11.57 -0.74
C GLY A 44 9.91 10.18 -1.25
N SER A 45 10.14 10.07 -2.55
CA SER A 45 10.52 8.85 -3.25
C SER A 45 11.82 8.26 -2.70
N GLU A 46 12.84 9.09 -2.44
CA GLU A 46 14.09 8.64 -1.81
C GLU A 46 13.88 8.02 -0.42
N THR A 47 13.03 8.65 0.39
CA THR A 47 12.68 8.13 1.72
C THR A 47 11.96 6.79 1.62
N TYR A 48 11.01 6.65 0.69
CA TYR A 48 10.29 5.40 0.46
C TYR A 48 11.22 4.28 -0.02
N VAL A 49 12.06 4.54 -1.02
CA VAL A 49 13.01 3.55 -1.54
C VAL A 49 14.01 3.11 -0.46
N ARG A 50 14.56 4.06 0.31
CA ARG A 50 15.43 3.72 1.44
C ARG A 50 14.74 2.79 2.45
N ASN A 51 13.49 3.07 2.80
CA ASN A 51 12.73 2.23 3.72
C ASN A 51 12.42 0.85 3.13
N LYS A 52 12.24 0.72 1.81
CA LYS A 52 12.09 -0.56 1.11
C LYS A 52 13.38 -1.39 1.18
N VAL A 53 14.54 -0.78 0.93
CA VAL A 53 15.85 -1.44 1.07
C VAL A 53 16.07 -1.94 2.50
N LEU A 54 15.83 -1.09 3.51
CA LEU A 54 15.92 -1.49 4.92
C LEU A 54 14.94 -2.62 5.28
N ALA A 55 13.77 -2.65 4.65
CA ALA A 55 12.81 -3.74 4.85
C ALA A 55 13.30 -5.05 4.20
N CYS A 56 13.92 -5.00 3.02
CA CYS A 56 14.57 -6.16 2.42
C CYS A 56 15.64 -6.75 3.34
N GLU A 57 16.52 -5.91 3.88
CA GLU A 57 17.54 -6.33 4.84
C GLU A 57 16.92 -6.99 6.09
N ALA A 58 15.89 -6.34 6.66
CA ALA A 58 15.18 -6.85 7.83
C ALA A 58 14.50 -8.20 7.59
N CYS A 59 14.00 -8.45 6.38
CA CYS A 59 13.37 -9.71 5.97
C CYS A 59 14.39 -10.75 5.47
N GLY A 60 15.67 -10.39 5.34
CA GLY A 60 16.71 -11.28 4.82
C GLY A 60 16.68 -11.45 3.31
N PHE A 61 16.08 -10.53 2.57
CA PHE A 61 16.05 -10.52 1.10
C PHE A 61 17.34 -9.98 0.50
N GLN A 62 17.59 -10.34 -0.75
CA GLN A 62 18.50 -9.60 -1.62
C GLN A 62 17.77 -8.37 -2.16
N SER A 63 18.48 -7.26 -2.30
CA SER A 63 17.92 -6.03 -2.89
C SER A 63 18.88 -5.38 -3.86
N THR A 64 18.35 -4.87 -4.98
CA THR A 64 19.08 -4.08 -5.97
C THR A 64 18.38 -2.74 -6.15
N LEU A 65 19.12 -1.65 -6.10
CA LEU A 65 18.62 -0.30 -6.35
C LEU A 65 19.29 0.30 -7.57
N LEU A 66 18.52 0.55 -8.61
CA LEU A 66 18.93 1.28 -9.80
C LEU A 66 18.48 2.73 -9.68
N ARG A 67 19.42 3.67 -9.81
CA ARG A 67 19.16 5.10 -9.74
C ARG A 67 19.43 5.74 -11.08
N PHE A 68 18.53 6.60 -11.52
CA PHE A 68 18.65 7.37 -12.75
C PHE A 68 18.34 8.84 -12.46
N GLU A 69 18.97 9.72 -13.23
CA GLU A 69 18.73 11.15 -13.16
C GLU A 69 17.37 11.52 -13.76
N ASP A 70 16.89 12.74 -13.45
CA ASP A 70 15.58 13.22 -13.91
C ASP A 70 15.45 13.31 -15.44
N ASP A 71 16.56 13.36 -16.19
CA ASP A 71 16.61 13.50 -17.64
C ASP A 71 16.67 12.18 -18.41
N ILE A 72 16.60 11.01 -17.73
CA ILE A 72 16.49 9.72 -18.40
C ILE A 72 15.30 9.73 -19.35
N THR A 73 15.46 9.24 -20.57
CA THR A 73 14.34 9.16 -21.52
C THR A 73 13.41 8.00 -21.19
N GLU A 74 12.14 8.09 -21.64
CA GLU A 74 11.16 6.97 -21.50
C GLU A 74 11.71 5.69 -22.12
N GLU A 75 12.36 5.77 -23.31
CA GLU A 75 12.93 4.62 -24.00
C GLU A 75 14.08 3.97 -23.20
N GLN A 76 14.95 4.78 -22.59
CA GLN A 76 16.03 4.26 -21.76
C GLN A 76 15.47 3.57 -20.51
N LEU A 77 14.48 4.16 -19.85
CA LEU A 77 13.85 3.55 -18.69
C LEU A 77 13.15 2.24 -19.05
N LEU A 78 12.44 2.18 -20.18
CA LEU A 78 11.80 0.97 -20.66
C LEU A 78 12.82 -0.13 -20.99
N ALA A 79 13.99 0.22 -21.48
CA ALA A 79 15.09 -0.73 -21.71
C ALA A 79 15.63 -1.32 -20.39
N GLU A 80 15.69 -0.53 -19.31
CA GLU A 80 16.07 -1.05 -17.99
C GLU A 80 14.98 -1.94 -17.40
N VAL A 81 13.71 -1.59 -17.61
CA VAL A 81 12.57 -2.46 -17.23
C VAL A 81 12.66 -3.81 -17.95
N ASP A 82 12.97 -3.81 -19.26
CA ASP A 82 13.13 -5.05 -20.04
C ASP A 82 14.29 -5.91 -19.53
N LYS A 83 15.42 -5.31 -19.14
CA LYS A 83 16.53 -6.05 -18.52
C LYS A 83 16.10 -6.74 -17.22
N LEU A 84 15.34 -6.06 -16.35
CA LEU A 84 14.86 -6.65 -15.10
C LEU A 84 13.79 -7.73 -15.36
N ASN A 85 12.97 -7.58 -16.38
CA ASN A 85 12.02 -8.62 -16.80
C ASN A 85 12.75 -9.92 -17.16
N ASN A 86 13.90 -9.82 -17.84
CA ASN A 86 14.68 -10.96 -18.32
C ASN A 86 15.76 -11.44 -17.32
N ASP A 87 15.94 -10.79 -16.17
CA ASP A 87 16.89 -11.20 -15.14
C ASP A 87 16.26 -12.26 -14.21
N GLU A 88 16.63 -13.51 -14.39
CA GLU A 88 16.17 -14.65 -13.56
C GLU A 88 16.60 -14.54 -12.10
N SER A 89 17.61 -13.72 -11.80
CA SER A 89 18.03 -13.49 -10.41
C SER A 89 17.06 -12.62 -9.64
N VAL A 90 16.23 -11.80 -10.33
CA VAL A 90 15.24 -10.86 -9.76
C VAL A 90 13.87 -11.53 -9.74
N ASP A 91 13.29 -11.70 -8.55
CA ASP A 91 11.97 -12.32 -8.37
C ASP A 91 10.84 -11.33 -8.60
N GLY A 92 11.05 -10.07 -8.25
CA GLY A 92 10.12 -8.99 -8.48
C GLY A 92 10.81 -7.63 -8.43
N PHE A 93 10.21 -6.65 -9.06
CA PHE A 93 10.74 -5.29 -9.01
C PHE A 93 9.64 -4.23 -9.05
N ILE A 94 10.03 -3.03 -8.70
CA ILE A 94 9.16 -1.86 -8.69
C ILE A 94 9.85 -0.71 -9.41
N VAL A 95 9.05 0.17 -10.02
CA VAL A 95 9.48 1.49 -10.45
C VAL A 95 8.81 2.51 -9.52
N GLN A 96 9.61 3.22 -8.73
CA GLN A 96 9.09 4.15 -7.73
C GLN A 96 8.36 5.31 -8.38
N LEU A 97 7.08 5.48 -8.07
CA LEU A 97 6.25 6.61 -8.49
C LEU A 97 6.33 7.76 -7.48
N PRO A 98 6.12 9.03 -7.92
CA PRO A 98 5.83 9.46 -9.29
C PRO A 98 7.08 9.50 -10.17
N LEU A 99 6.90 9.42 -11.48
CA LEU A 99 7.94 9.61 -12.49
C LEU A 99 7.98 11.07 -12.99
N PRO A 100 9.09 11.52 -13.60
CA PRO A 100 9.16 12.79 -14.31
C PRO A 100 8.06 12.90 -15.38
N LYS A 101 7.52 14.10 -15.60
CA LYS A 101 6.33 14.33 -16.46
C LYS A 101 6.49 13.90 -17.92
N HIS A 102 7.70 13.77 -18.43
CA HIS A 102 7.96 13.33 -19.79
C HIS A 102 7.94 11.81 -19.97
N ILE A 103 7.81 11.06 -18.86
CA ILE A 103 7.73 9.59 -18.84
C ILE A 103 6.29 9.20 -18.47
N SER A 104 5.68 8.33 -19.27
CA SER A 104 4.35 7.81 -19.00
C SER A 104 4.39 6.70 -17.95
N GLU A 105 3.88 6.99 -16.74
CA GLU A 105 3.74 5.97 -15.68
C GLU A 105 2.98 4.74 -16.16
N GLN A 106 1.92 4.94 -16.95
CA GLN A 106 1.11 3.84 -17.48
C GLN A 106 1.90 2.92 -18.39
N LYS A 107 2.69 3.46 -19.31
CA LYS A 107 3.55 2.65 -20.19
C LYS A 107 4.59 1.86 -19.41
N VAL A 108 5.18 2.48 -18.39
CA VAL A 108 6.17 1.82 -17.55
C VAL A 108 5.53 0.68 -16.75
N ILE A 109 4.37 0.90 -16.16
CA ILE A 109 3.63 -0.15 -15.44
C ILE A 109 3.29 -1.32 -16.37
N GLU A 110 2.81 -1.05 -17.58
CA GLU A 110 2.45 -2.08 -18.56
C GLU A 110 3.66 -2.81 -19.14
N ALA A 111 4.84 -2.21 -19.12
CA ALA A 111 6.08 -2.82 -19.58
C ALA A 111 6.68 -3.81 -18.56
N ILE A 112 6.32 -3.71 -17.28
CA ILE A 112 6.73 -4.67 -16.25
C ILE A 112 6.07 -6.02 -16.56
N ASP A 113 6.82 -7.13 -16.54
CA ASP A 113 6.18 -8.46 -16.57
C ASP A 113 5.27 -8.59 -15.34
N TYR A 114 3.97 -8.84 -15.59
CA TYR A 114 2.99 -8.98 -14.49
C TYR A 114 3.36 -10.04 -13.46
N LYS A 115 4.22 -11.00 -13.81
CA LYS A 115 4.77 -12.02 -12.91
C LYS A 115 5.84 -11.47 -11.96
N LYS A 116 6.41 -10.32 -12.28
CA LYS A 116 7.41 -9.60 -11.47
C LYS A 116 6.89 -8.28 -10.88
N ASP A 117 5.63 -7.92 -11.19
CA ASP A 117 4.96 -6.71 -10.67
C ASP A 117 4.53 -6.91 -9.22
N VAL A 118 5.47 -6.86 -8.30
CA VAL A 118 5.19 -7.06 -6.87
C VAL A 118 4.50 -5.87 -6.18
N ASP A 119 4.38 -4.71 -6.86
CA ASP A 119 3.51 -3.62 -6.41
C ASP A 119 2.02 -3.90 -6.69
N GLY A 120 1.71 -4.83 -7.63
CA GLY A 120 0.35 -5.21 -8.00
C GLY A 120 -0.40 -4.13 -8.79
N PHE A 121 0.30 -3.34 -9.61
CA PHE A 121 -0.27 -2.25 -10.40
C PHE A 121 -0.54 -2.61 -11.87
N HIS A 122 0.10 -3.67 -12.36
CA HIS A 122 -0.08 -4.12 -13.73
C HIS A 122 -1.54 -4.49 -13.99
N PRO A 123 -2.14 -4.10 -15.15
CA PRO A 123 -3.54 -4.37 -15.46
C PRO A 123 -3.96 -5.83 -15.33
N ILE A 124 -3.06 -6.79 -15.61
CA ILE A 124 -3.32 -8.23 -15.42
C ILE A 124 -3.51 -8.55 -13.93
N ASN A 125 -2.64 -8.08 -13.04
CA ASN A 125 -2.78 -8.28 -11.59
C ASN A 125 -4.05 -7.62 -11.07
N VAL A 126 -4.33 -6.39 -11.49
CA VAL A 126 -5.56 -5.66 -11.12
C VAL A 126 -6.81 -6.40 -11.60
N GLY A 127 -6.82 -6.90 -12.83
CA GLY A 127 -7.94 -7.67 -13.38
C GLY A 127 -8.14 -8.99 -12.64
N ARG A 128 -7.06 -9.74 -12.37
CA ARG A 128 -7.11 -10.98 -11.60
C ARG A 128 -7.61 -10.75 -10.18
N MET A 129 -7.11 -9.71 -9.50
CA MET A 129 -7.60 -9.29 -8.18
C MET A 129 -9.10 -8.98 -8.22
N ALA A 130 -9.56 -8.22 -9.22
CA ALA A 130 -10.96 -7.82 -9.35
C ALA A 130 -11.94 -8.99 -9.46
N ILE A 131 -11.50 -10.11 -10.03
CA ILE A 131 -12.31 -11.34 -10.19
C ILE A 131 -11.93 -12.45 -9.20
N GLY A 132 -11.07 -12.15 -8.22
CA GLY A 132 -10.71 -13.07 -7.14
C GLY A 132 -9.75 -14.19 -7.52
N LEU A 133 -8.96 -14.02 -8.58
CA LEU A 133 -7.90 -14.96 -8.96
C LEU A 133 -6.61 -14.68 -8.20
N PRO A 134 -5.75 -15.71 -7.95
CA PRO A 134 -4.44 -15.51 -7.34
C PRO A 134 -3.59 -14.52 -8.13
N CYS A 135 -3.03 -13.51 -7.46
CA CYS A 135 -2.19 -12.46 -8.06
C CYS A 135 -1.48 -11.66 -6.96
N TYR A 136 -0.56 -10.79 -7.34
CA TYR A 136 -0.05 -9.76 -6.44
C TYR A 136 -1.11 -8.69 -6.22
N ILE A 137 -1.52 -8.52 -4.97
CA ILE A 137 -2.46 -7.47 -4.56
C ILE A 137 -1.68 -6.20 -4.27
N SER A 138 -2.20 -5.06 -4.73
CA SER A 138 -1.62 -3.75 -4.42
C SER A 138 -1.33 -3.59 -2.93
N ALA A 139 -0.11 -3.18 -2.60
CA ALA A 139 0.43 -3.29 -1.24
C ALA A 139 -0.38 -2.53 -0.18
N THR A 140 -0.83 -1.29 -0.46
CA THR A 140 -1.60 -0.50 0.52
C THR A 140 -2.97 -1.12 0.82
N PRO A 141 -3.81 -1.47 -0.17
CA PRO A 141 -5.06 -2.19 0.07
C PRO A 141 -4.88 -3.52 0.81
N ASN A 142 -3.88 -4.31 0.42
CA ASN A 142 -3.57 -5.56 1.11
C ASN A 142 -3.17 -5.33 2.58
N GLY A 143 -2.40 -4.28 2.85
CA GLY A 143 -2.03 -3.88 4.21
C GLY A 143 -3.22 -3.50 5.07
N ILE A 144 -4.24 -2.86 4.49
CA ILE A 144 -5.49 -2.54 5.17
C ILE A 144 -6.26 -3.82 5.52
N LEU A 145 -6.41 -4.74 4.57
CA LEU A 145 -7.04 -6.05 4.83
C LEU A 145 -6.33 -6.80 5.94
N GLU A 146 -5.01 -6.83 5.93
CA GLU A 146 -4.21 -7.52 6.94
C GLU A 146 -4.36 -6.87 8.33
N LEU A 147 -4.47 -5.55 8.41
CA LEU A 147 -4.80 -4.86 9.67
C LEU A 147 -6.19 -5.27 10.17
N LEU A 148 -7.21 -5.21 9.32
CA LEU A 148 -8.57 -5.62 9.70
C LEU A 148 -8.60 -7.06 10.20
N ARG A 149 -7.92 -7.97 9.51
CA ARG A 149 -7.83 -9.38 9.87
C ARG A 149 -7.12 -9.60 11.21
N ARG A 150 -5.95 -9.00 11.44
CA ARG A 150 -5.14 -9.19 12.67
C ARG A 150 -5.76 -8.58 13.90
N TYR A 151 -6.56 -7.54 13.72
CA TYR A 151 -7.36 -6.95 14.81
C TYR A 151 -8.72 -7.62 15.00
N ASN A 152 -9.01 -8.71 14.26
CA ASN A 152 -10.30 -9.44 14.28
C ASN A 152 -11.49 -8.50 14.08
N ILE A 153 -11.35 -7.52 13.20
CA ILE A 153 -12.43 -6.59 12.86
C ILE A 153 -13.37 -7.28 11.87
N GLU A 154 -14.60 -7.47 12.29
CA GLU A 154 -15.63 -8.07 11.44
C GLU A 154 -15.99 -7.13 10.30
N THR A 155 -15.90 -7.65 9.07
CA THR A 155 -16.19 -6.90 7.84
C THR A 155 -17.38 -7.45 7.06
N SER A 156 -17.71 -8.73 7.25
CA SER A 156 -18.82 -9.39 6.54
C SER A 156 -20.16 -8.74 6.87
N GLY A 157 -20.90 -8.37 5.83
CA GLY A 157 -22.21 -7.70 5.94
C GLY A 157 -22.14 -6.24 6.42
N LYS A 158 -20.96 -5.70 6.72
CA LYS A 158 -20.81 -4.31 7.18
C LYS A 158 -20.90 -3.31 6.02
N LYS A 159 -21.36 -2.09 6.33
CA LYS A 159 -21.32 -0.97 5.38
C LYS A 159 -19.92 -0.34 5.42
N CYS A 160 -19.16 -0.49 4.32
CA CYS A 160 -17.85 0.10 4.14
C CYS A 160 -17.92 1.31 3.20
N VAL A 161 -17.48 2.47 3.67
CA VAL A 161 -17.35 3.68 2.86
C VAL A 161 -15.88 3.95 2.58
N ILE A 162 -15.54 4.10 1.30
CA ILE A 162 -14.20 4.41 0.84
C ILE A 162 -14.19 5.84 0.32
N LEU A 163 -13.39 6.68 0.93
CA LEU A 163 -13.17 8.06 0.51
C LEU A 163 -11.95 8.10 -0.41
N GLY A 164 -12.21 8.32 -1.70
CA GLY A 164 -11.19 8.33 -2.74
C GLY A 164 -11.38 7.20 -3.77
N ARG A 165 -10.86 7.42 -5.00
CA ARG A 165 -11.00 6.48 -6.13
C ARG A 165 -9.74 6.37 -6.97
N SER A 166 -8.57 6.48 -6.34
CA SER A 166 -7.28 6.29 -7.01
C SER A 166 -7.11 4.86 -7.51
N ASN A 167 -6.28 4.68 -8.55
CA ASN A 167 -5.99 3.34 -9.08
C ASN A 167 -5.20 2.48 -8.09
N ILE A 168 -4.42 3.13 -7.21
CA ILE A 168 -3.50 2.42 -6.30
C ILE A 168 -4.12 2.11 -4.92
N VAL A 169 -5.21 2.78 -4.52
CA VAL A 169 -5.86 2.54 -3.22
C VAL A 169 -7.37 2.41 -3.36
N GLY A 170 -8.08 3.48 -3.76
CA GLY A 170 -9.55 3.52 -3.65
C GLY A 170 -10.26 2.45 -4.46
N LYS A 171 -9.91 2.29 -5.74
CA LYS A 171 -10.50 1.27 -6.61
C LYS A 171 -10.17 -0.16 -6.16
N PRO A 172 -8.88 -0.53 -5.93
CA PRO A 172 -8.56 -1.86 -5.43
C PRO A 172 -9.21 -2.13 -4.06
N MET A 173 -9.25 -1.15 -3.17
CA MET A 173 -9.88 -1.33 -1.87
C MET A 173 -11.37 -1.63 -1.98
N ALA A 174 -12.09 -0.92 -2.88
CA ALA A 174 -13.50 -1.18 -3.12
C ALA A 174 -13.75 -2.61 -3.63
N GLN A 175 -12.92 -3.06 -4.55
CA GLN A 175 -13.01 -4.42 -5.09
C GLN A 175 -12.72 -5.48 -4.02
N LEU A 176 -11.69 -5.29 -3.21
CA LEU A 176 -11.33 -6.24 -2.16
C LEU A 176 -12.38 -6.29 -1.03
N MET A 177 -12.90 -5.12 -0.61
CA MET A 177 -13.89 -5.08 0.46
C MET A 177 -15.24 -5.70 0.07
N MET A 178 -15.59 -5.70 -1.23
CA MET A 178 -16.83 -6.36 -1.69
C MET A 178 -16.70 -7.87 -1.91
N GLN A 179 -15.47 -8.40 -2.02
CA GLN A 179 -15.25 -9.81 -2.31
C GLN A 179 -15.45 -10.68 -1.07
N LYS A 180 -16.17 -11.80 -1.26
CA LYS A 180 -16.50 -12.76 -0.20
C LYS A 180 -15.27 -13.31 0.54
N GLN A 181 -14.17 -13.54 -0.19
CA GLN A 181 -12.93 -14.08 0.39
C GLN A 181 -12.11 -13.06 1.18
N TYR A 182 -12.43 -11.76 1.09
CA TYR A 182 -11.69 -10.68 1.76
C TYR A 182 -12.58 -9.89 2.71
N GLY A 183 -13.29 -8.87 2.20
CA GLY A 183 -14.08 -7.98 3.05
C GLY A 183 -15.52 -8.39 3.25
N ASP A 184 -16.14 -9.00 2.24
CA ASP A 184 -17.55 -9.42 2.23
C ASP A 184 -18.50 -8.31 2.71
N SER A 185 -18.19 -7.06 2.36
CA SER A 185 -18.89 -5.86 2.82
C SER A 185 -19.78 -5.26 1.73
N THR A 186 -20.79 -4.48 2.14
CA THR A 186 -21.48 -3.55 1.23
C THR A 186 -20.64 -2.29 1.07
N VAL A 187 -20.20 -1.98 -0.13
CA VAL A 187 -19.21 -0.91 -0.38
C VAL A 187 -19.81 0.28 -1.09
N THR A 188 -19.59 1.47 -0.54
CA THR A 188 -19.86 2.75 -1.19
C THR A 188 -18.55 3.52 -1.41
N VAL A 189 -18.31 4.01 -2.64
CA VAL A 189 -17.14 4.84 -2.96
C VAL A 189 -17.56 6.28 -3.09
N CYS A 190 -17.01 7.15 -2.24
CA CYS A 190 -17.22 8.59 -2.27
C CYS A 190 -15.98 9.33 -2.77
N HIS A 191 -16.21 10.46 -3.44
CA HIS A 191 -15.16 11.29 -4.02
C HIS A 191 -15.61 12.76 -4.10
N SER A 192 -14.76 13.64 -4.62
CA SER A 192 -15.01 15.09 -4.70
C SER A 192 -16.29 15.55 -5.44
N ARG A 193 -16.98 14.64 -6.13
CA ARG A 193 -18.25 14.89 -6.82
C ARG A 193 -19.44 14.18 -6.15
N SER A 194 -19.23 13.53 -5.01
CA SER A 194 -20.32 12.86 -4.26
C SER A 194 -21.11 13.90 -3.48
N ASN A 195 -22.42 13.96 -3.72
CA ASN A 195 -23.30 14.93 -3.06
C ASN A 195 -23.72 14.51 -1.64
N THR A 196 -23.70 13.20 -1.37
CA THR A 196 -24.17 12.58 -0.11
C THR A 196 -23.02 12.01 0.74
N LEU A 197 -21.79 12.57 0.58
CA LEU A 197 -20.60 12.00 1.23
C LEU A 197 -20.72 11.93 2.75
N LYS A 198 -21.24 12.98 3.38
CA LYS A 198 -21.41 13.03 4.85
C LYS A 198 -22.44 12.00 5.32
N GLU A 199 -23.57 11.90 4.64
CA GLU A 199 -24.65 10.97 4.94
C GLU A 199 -24.17 9.52 4.80
N GLU A 200 -23.37 9.20 3.76
CA GLU A 200 -22.78 7.89 3.57
C GLU A 200 -21.82 7.54 4.71
N CYS A 201 -20.95 8.49 5.09
CA CYS A 201 -20.01 8.30 6.20
C CYS A 201 -20.75 8.05 7.54
N LEU A 202 -21.83 8.79 7.81
CA LEU A 202 -22.62 8.62 9.03
C LEU A 202 -23.31 7.26 9.15
N GLN A 203 -23.51 6.55 8.05
CA GLN A 203 -24.07 5.20 8.04
C GLN A 203 -23.02 4.10 8.03
N ALA A 204 -21.73 4.45 7.81
CA ALA A 204 -20.66 3.49 7.65
C ALA A 204 -20.26 2.80 8.95
N ASP A 205 -20.11 1.48 8.92
CA ASP A 205 -19.48 0.69 9.97
C ASP A 205 -17.94 0.81 9.88
N ILE A 206 -17.45 0.89 8.64
CA ILE A 206 -16.02 1.00 8.33
C ILE A 206 -15.83 2.17 7.36
N ILE A 207 -14.93 3.09 7.68
CA ILE A 207 -14.53 4.20 6.79
C ILE A 207 -13.05 4.05 6.45
N ILE A 208 -12.73 4.03 5.16
CA ILE A 208 -11.36 4.02 4.66
C ILE A 208 -11.10 5.36 3.97
N ALA A 209 -10.33 6.23 4.61
CA ALA A 209 -10.04 7.58 4.12
C ALA A 209 -8.73 7.60 3.32
N ALA A 210 -8.83 7.83 1.99
CA ALA A 210 -7.73 7.79 1.04
C ALA A 210 -7.85 8.88 -0.05
N ILE A 211 -8.01 10.15 0.38
CA ILE A 211 -8.19 11.32 -0.50
C ILE A 211 -6.97 12.25 -0.55
N GLY A 212 -6.03 12.13 0.38
CA GLY A 212 -4.85 12.98 0.46
C GLY A 212 -5.16 14.41 0.90
N GLN A 213 -6.19 14.62 1.73
CA GLN A 213 -6.58 15.93 2.26
C GLN A 213 -6.51 15.91 3.80
N PRO A 214 -5.51 16.56 4.40
CA PRO A 214 -5.29 16.52 5.85
C PRO A 214 -6.53 16.92 6.66
N GLY A 215 -6.94 16.03 7.57
CA GLY A 215 -8.04 16.29 8.50
C GLY A 215 -9.40 16.49 7.85
N PHE A 216 -9.64 15.95 6.65
CA PHE A 216 -10.92 16.07 5.93
C PHE A 216 -12.07 15.40 6.68
N LEU A 217 -11.88 14.15 7.15
CA LEU A 217 -12.91 13.41 7.87
C LEU A 217 -13.07 13.97 9.28
N LYS A 218 -14.22 14.57 9.58
CA LYS A 218 -14.55 15.19 10.85
C LYS A 218 -15.42 14.31 11.74
N ALA A 219 -15.44 14.62 13.05
CA ALA A 219 -16.24 13.89 14.02
C ALA A 219 -17.75 13.85 13.68
N ASP A 220 -18.30 14.91 13.14
CA ASP A 220 -19.70 15.00 12.73
C ASP A 220 -20.05 14.22 11.45
N MET A 221 -19.05 13.57 10.85
CA MET A 221 -19.20 12.68 9.71
C MET A 221 -19.07 11.19 10.09
N VAL A 222 -18.72 10.86 11.33
CA VAL A 222 -18.46 9.50 11.75
C VAL A 222 -19.49 9.04 12.78
N LYS A 223 -20.12 7.89 12.53
CA LYS A 223 -21.06 7.31 13.48
C LYS A 223 -20.32 6.75 14.69
N GLU A 224 -20.99 6.70 15.84
CA GLU A 224 -20.46 6.11 17.06
C GLU A 224 -20.10 4.62 16.86
N GLY A 225 -18.92 4.23 17.32
CA GLY A 225 -18.45 2.86 17.22
C GLY A 225 -17.88 2.46 15.86
N ALA A 226 -17.79 3.36 14.88
CA ALA A 226 -17.21 3.05 13.57
C ALA A 226 -15.73 2.66 13.64
N VAL A 227 -15.29 1.87 12.66
CA VAL A 227 -13.87 1.60 12.38
C VAL A 227 -13.38 2.61 11.36
N VAL A 228 -12.28 3.30 11.65
CA VAL A 228 -11.70 4.31 10.75
C VAL A 228 -10.27 3.95 10.38
N ILE A 229 -10.04 3.75 9.09
CA ILE A 229 -8.72 3.49 8.51
C ILE A 229 -8.25 4.74 7.76
N ASP A 230 -7.27 5.42 8.31
CA ASP A 230 -6.66 6.61 7.70
C ASP A 230 -5.45 6.19 6.85
N VAL A 231 -5.55 6.39 5.54
CA VAL A 231 -4.51 6.10 4.56
C VAL A 231 -3.69 7.34 4.21
N GLY A 232 -4.19 8.52 4.58
CA GLY A 232 -3.55 9.80 4.28
C GLY A 232 -2.13 9.90 4.87
N THR A 233 -1.19 10.41 4.07
CA THR A 233 0.20 10.65 4.52
C THR A 233 0.74 11.95 3.93
N THR A 234 0.03 13.04 4.15
CA THR A 234 0.39 14.35 3.61
C THR A 234 1.42 15.04 4.51
N ARG A 235 2.46 15.60 3.92
CA ARG A 235 3.42 16.47 4.63
C ARG A 235 2.78 17.84 4.85
N VAL A 236 2.63 18.25 6.09
CA VAL A 236 2.15 19.58 6.45
C VAL A 236 3.25 20.34 7.19
N PRO A 237 3.38 21.67 6.96
CA PRO A 237 4.40 22.47 7.67
C PRO A 237 4.25 22.35 9.19
N ASP A 238 5.39 22.20 9.88
CA ASP A 238 5.45 22.16 11.34
C ASP A 238 6.80 22.69 11.82
N ALA A 239 6.80 23.94 12.27
CA ALA A 239 8.01 24.65 12.74
C ALA A 239 8.59 24.02 14.04
N THR A 240 7.86 23.18 14.75
CA THR A 240 8.34 22.50 15.95
C THR A 240 9.22 21.29 15.64
N LYS A 241 9.19 20.81 14.41
CA LYS A 241 9.97 19.65 13.96
C LYS A 241 11.27 20.09 13.28
N LYS A 242 12.36 19.39 13.58
CA LYS A 242 13.66 19.63 12.90
C LYS A 242 13.60 19.52 11.36
N SER A 243 12.67 18.71 10.86
CA SER A 243 12.43 18.52 9.42
C SER A 243 11.59 19.64 8.80
N GLY A 244 11.02 20.57 9.59
CA GLY A 244 10.11 21.61 9.13
C GLY A 244 8.69 21.11 8.77
N PHE A 245 8.40 19.83 8.90
CA PHE A 245 7.10 19.26 8.60
C PHE A 245 6.74 18.08 9.53
N ARG A 246 5.44 17.78 9.59
CA ARG A 246 4.89 16.55 10.16
C ARG A 246 4.03 15.81 9.13
N LEU A 247 3.83 14.53 9.31
CA LEU A 247 2.84 13.77 8.54
C LEU A 247 1.46 13.98 9.17
N SER A 248 0.47 14.18 8.32
CA SER A 248 -0.94 14.28 8.69
C SER A 248 -1.77 13.33 7.85
N GLY A 249 -2.71 12.65 8.47
CA GLY A 249 -3.69 11.83 7.81
C GLY A 249 -4.86 12.63 7.26
N ASP A 250 -5.76 11.94 6.58
CA ASP A 250 -7.02 12.49 6.06
C ASP A 250 -8.07 12.66 7.16
N VAL A 251 -7.85 12.10 8.35
CA VAL A 251 -8.76 12.12 9.48
C VAL A 251 -8.35 13.20 10.49
N ASP A 252 -9.30 13.95 10.98
CA ASP A 252 -9.16 14.83 12.15
C ASP A 252 -9.09 13.96 13.42
N PHE A 253 -7.91 13.35 13.63
CA PHE A 253 -7.70 12.25 14.54
C PHE A 253 -8.19 12.54 15.97
N ASP A 254 -7.83 13.70 16.53
CA ASP A 254 -8.13 14.02 17.93
C ASP A 254 -9.64 14.12 18.21
N ASN A 255 -10.41 14.58 17.23
CA ASN A 255 -11.87 14.75 17.33
C ASN A 255 -12.62 13.48 16.88
N VAL A 256 -12.08 12.70 15.97
CA VAL A 256 -12.71 11.48 15.44
C VAL A 256 -12.45 10.25 16.32
N ALA A 257 -11.25 10.11 16.88
CA ALA A 257 -10.86 8.94 17.64
C ALA A 257 -11.82 8.59 18.81
N PRO A 258 -12.32 9.57 19.60
CA PRO A 258 -13.27 9.26 20.68
C PRO A 258 -14.56 8.58 20.23
N ARG A 259 -14.95 8.76 18.97
CA ARG A 259 -16.17 8.16 18.39
C ARG A 259 -15.96 6.75 17.83
N CYS A 260 -14.71 6.34 17.61
CA CYS A 260 -14.39 5.09 16.95
C CYS A 260 -14.33 3.90 17.91
N SER A 261 -14.66 2.70 17.43
CA SER A 261 -14.25 1.45 18.07
C SER A 261 -12.77 1.18 17.81
N TYR A 262 -12.34 1.34 16.56
CA TYR A 262 -10.96 1.20 16.10
C TYR A 262 -10.56 2.35 15.19
N ILE A 263 -9.30 2.77 15.25
CA ILE A 263 -8.74 3.82 14.37
C ILE A 263 -7.24 3.60 14.14
N THR A 264 -6.78 3.86 12.90
CA THR A 264 -5.34 3.90 12.61
C THR A 264 -4.76 5.28 12.90
N PRO A 265 -3.56 5.38 13.53
CA PRO A 265 -2.85 6.65 13.68
C PRO A 265 -2.07 7.01 12.40
N VAL A 266 -1.78 8.30 12.21
CA VAL A 266 -0.83 8.79 11.22
C VAL A 266 0.19 9.71 11.92
N PRO A 267 1.48 9.36 11.87
CA PRO A 267 2.10 8.14 11.31
C PRO A 267 1.89 6.88 12.17
N GLY A 268 2.18 5.71 11.58
CA GLY A 268 2.24 4.43 12.30
C GLY A 268 1.06 3.48 12.06
N GLY A 269 0.06 3.89 11.28
CA GLY A 269 -1.05 3.05 10.84
C GLY A 269 -0.75 2.32 9.52
N VAL A 270 -1.38 2.74 8.43
CA VAL A 270 -1.32 2.05 7.13
C VAL A 270 0.07 2.12 6.47
N GLY A 271 0.80 3.24 6.60
CA GLY A 271 2.08 3.43 5.89
C GLY A 271 3.11 2.31 6.11
N PRO A 272 3.41 1.87 7.34
CA PRO A 272 4.31 0.74 7.58
C PRO A 272 3.86 -0.57 6.94
N MET A 273 2.54 -0.78 6.80
CA MET A 273 1.97 -1.99 6.19
C MET A 273 2.21 -2.04 4.69
N THR A 274 2.21 -0.90 3.99
CA THR A 274 2.49 -0.85 2.54
C THR A 274 3.84 -1.50 2.21
N ILE A 275 4.89 -1.12 2.94
CA ILE A 275 6.23 -1.71 2.74
C ILE A 275 6.23 -3.19 3.13
N CYS A 276 5.53 -3.55 4.19
CA CYS A 276 5.43 -4.93 4.65
C CYS A 276 4.74 -5.84 3.62
N MET A 277 3.65 -5.37 2.99
CA MET A 277 2.95 -6.14 1.95
C MET A 277 3.77 -6.26 0.66
N LEU A 278 4.60 -5.28 0.33
CA LEU A 278 5.57 -5.42 -0.76
C LEU A 278 6.55 -6.56 -0.47
N MET A 279 7.02 -6.72 0.78
CA MET A 279 7.86 -7.86 1.15
C MET A 279 7.10 -9.19 1.01
N LEU A 280 5.84 -9.26 1.41
CA LEU A 280 5.02 -10.46 1.21
C LEU A 280 4.83 -10.81 -0.27
N ASN A 281 4.56 -9.82 -1.13
CA ASN A 281 4.46 -10.05 -2.58
C ASN A 281 5.81 -10.53 -3.16
N THR A 282 6.93 -9.96 -2.71
CA THR A 282 8.27 -10.40 -3.15
C THR A 282 8.58 -11.81 -2.68
N LEU A 283 8.20 -12.19 -1.46
CA LEU A 283 8.34 -13.56 -0.97
C LEU A 283 7.47 -14.52 -1.82
N ALA A 284 6.25 -14.12 -2.14
CA ALA A 284 5.35 -14.91 -2.99
C ALA A 284 5.93 -15.10 -4.40
N ALA A 285 6.60 -14.06 -4.95
CA ALA A 285 7.30 -14.12 -6.22
C ALA A 285 8.48 -15.12 -6.18
N GLY A 286 9.34 -15.01 -5.17
CA GLY A 286 10.47 -15.95 -4.99
C GLY A 286 10.05 -17.41 -4.74
N LYS A 287 8.80 -17.63 -4.33
CA LYS A 287 8.18 -18.96 -4.16
C LYS A 287 7.35 -19.41 -5.37
N HIS A 288 7.21 -18.58 -6.40
CA HIS A 288 6.35 -18.82 -7.56
C HIS A 288 4.89 -19.18 -7.18
N LEU A 289 4.32 -18.48 -6.20
CA LEU A 289 3.00 -18.84 -5.68
C LEU A 289 1.84 -18.55 -6.63
N TYR A 290 1.99 -17.57 -7.52
CA TYR A 290 0.90 -17.10 -8.38
C TYR A 290 1.16 -17.35 -9.87
N TYR A 291 2.42 -17.49 -10.27
CA TYR A 291 2.86 -17.56 -11.67
C TYR A 291 4.03 -18.54 -11.86
#